data_2d495725075fa7c9058dd56d096126bb
#
_entry.id   2d495725075fa7c9058dd56d096126bb
#
_cell.length_a   1.000
_cell.length_b   1.000
_cell.length_c   1.000
_cell.angle_alpha   90.00
_cell.angle_beta   90.00
_cell.angle_gamma   90.00
#
_symmetry.space_group_name_H-M   'P 1'
#
loop_
_entity.id
_entity.type
_entity.pdbx_description
1 polymer ?
#
loop_
_entity_poly.entity_id
_entity_poly.type
_entity_poly.pdbx_seq_one_letter_code
_entity_poly.pdbx_strand_id
1 'polypeptide(L)'
;MSTITTDVCVIGSGFGGGVSALRMAQAGQKVTVLEQGHFWDSEINTAWQNMGLDVKNYQQTNGDLNYWMDFLNLAAGVDLLSNAVYAIISGRGVGGGSNVYSGVSLRAPSFVFDNAPWPASVDRSSLDPFYTKAEDQLNVGQFGWGDVGMKDGVFAWAAKQVGVSVDPHPQIINTNICGGMGWCNNGCLRGAKNTVDRRYIKEAMALGTEVVTGAMAVDVAPYSGGKWQVTYISGASNTPNLTWSGTSNTVIANQVFIAAGAVNSAAILLRSAGNLSNGVSSQTGLNLSRNGDNLVIGILPDSLPSIFDNLDMNVGPVDGVTCFEYLSNPPPGFGSDWQKFTLQPVRMLPMAAALTLDPAGANNSSGNMEAFGLGPKHYMQKYGTRMLQIGVMGMDGMDGQVSLTVAGTPQVNFNNSQATLNVWAAARAAVQDIVVNGAGGEVLPTWDQYRPNDGYSIHPLGSCRMSDSVSSGVVRDDGAVWNPGGGVYNGLYVMDCSIISSPIAVNTSLPVAALAERALSSIVSGG
;
A
#
# COMPACT_ATOMS: atom_id res chain seq x y z
N MET A 1 -13.19 -11.47 -28.57
CA MET A 1 -13.24 -12.17 -27.27
C MET A 1 -12.32 -13.37 -27.34
N SER A 2 -11.39 -13.49 -26.44
CA SER A 2 -10.58 -14.68 -26.26
C SER A 2 -10.94 -15.34 -24.93
N THR A 3 -10.74 -16.66 -24.83
CA THR A 3 -10.95 -17.43 -23.61
C THR A 3 -9.69 -18.18 -23.27
N ILE A 4 -9.18 -17.98 -22.07
CA ILE A 4 -8.07 -18.73 -21.47
C ILE A 4 -8.67 -19.80 -20.57
N THR A 5 -8.10 -21.01 -20.56
CA THR A 5 -8.46 -22.06 -19.60
C THR A 5 -7.23 -22.44 -18.79
N THR A 6 -7.38 -22.41 -17.47
CA THR A 6 -6.30 -22.64 -16.53
C THR A 6 -6.84 -23.38 -15.28
N ASP A 7 -5.98 -23.86 -14.39
CA ASP A 7 -6.42 -24.41 -13.11
C ASP A 7 -6.68 -23.29 -12.11
N VAL A 8 -5.83 -22.27 -12.11
CA VAL A 8 -5.88 -21.16 -11.18
C VAL A 8 -5.80 -19.83 -11.93
N CYS A 9 -6.74 -18.93 -11.66
CA CYS A 9 -6.69 -17.54 -12.09
C CYS A 9 -6.40 -16.64 -10.88
N VAL A 10 -5.31 -15.86 -10.96
CA VAL A 10 -4.96 -14.85 -9.95
C VAL A 10 -5.24 -13.47 -10.54
N ILE A 11 -6.04 -12.66 -9.86
CA ILE A 11 -6.39 -11.30 -10.28
C ILE A 11 -5.54 -10.30 -9.49
N GLY A 12 -4.56 -9.70 -10.15
CA GLY A 12 -3.57 -8.82 -9.55
C GLY A 12 -2.29 -9.57 -9.15
N SER A 13 -1.17 -8.88 -9.27
CA SER A 13 0.18 -9.45 -9.08
C SER A 13 0.95 -8.84 -7.90
N GLY A 14 0.25 -8.14 -6.98
CA GLY A 14 0.84 -7.59 -5.75
C GLY A 14 1.27 -8.67 -4.76
N PHE A 15 1.52 -8.30 -3.49
CA PHE A 15 2.04 -9.23 -2.48
C PHE A 15 1.22 -10.52 -2.38
N GLY A 16 -0.07 -10.43 -2.16
CA GLY A 16 -0.91 -11.64 -2.03
C GLY A 16 -1.06 -12.40 -3.35
N GLY A 17 -1.18 -11.70 -4.48
CA GLY A 17 -1.26 -12.34 -5.79
C GLY A 17 0.04 -13.03 -6.20
N GLY A 18 1.20 -12.44 -5.90
CA GLY A 18 2.50 -13.05 -6.14
C GLY A 18 2.70 -14.33 -5.31
N VAL A 19 2.34 -14.30 -4.02
CA VAL A 19 2.35 -15.50 -3.16
C VAL A 19 1.43 -16.57 -3.75
N SER A 20 0.18 -16.21 -4.10
CA SER A 20 -0.79 -17.14 -4.68
C SER A 20 -0.27 -17.78 -5.96
N ALA A 21 0.26 -16.98 -6.88
CA ALA A 21 0.82 -17.47 -8.13
C ALA A 21 1.97 -18.47 -7.94
N LEU A 22 2.94 -18.11 -7.07
CA LEU A 22 4.09 -18.97 -6.83
C LEU A 22 3.70 -20.27 -6.13
N ARG A 23 2.91 -20.21 -5.04
CA ARG A 23 2.59 -21.41 -4.26
C ARG A 23 1.70 -22.39 -5.04
N MET A 24 0.76 -21.87 -5.85
CA MET A 24 -0.06 -22.72 -6.71
C MET A 24 0.75 -23.33 -7.88
N ALA A 25 1.69 -22.57 -8.46
CA ALA A 25 2.60 -23.12 -9.48
C ALA A 25 3.53 -24.20 -8.88
N GLN A 26 4.04 -24.02 -7.66
CA GLN A 26 4.82 -25.03 -6.94
C GLN A 26 4.01 -26.28 -6.62
N ALA A 27 2.69 -26.15 -6.45
CA ALA A 27 1.77 -27.28 -6.30
C ALA A 27 1.43 -27.97 -7.63
N GLY A 28 2.07 -27.58 -8.74
CA GLY A 28 1.88 -28.18 -10.05
C GLY A 28 0.62 -27.71 -10.79
N GLN A 29 -0.04 -26.66 -10.31
CA GLN A 29 -1.21 -26.10 -10.97
C GLN A 29 -0.79 -25.21 -12.15
N LYS A 30 -1.58 -25.25 -13.24
CA LYS A 30 -1.46 -24.26 -14.31
C LYS A 30 -2.05 -22.92 -13.83
N VAL A 31 -1.21 -21.87 -13.75
CA VAL A 31 -1.58 -20.57 -13.20
C VAL A 31 -1.59 -19.51 -14.30
N THR A 32 -2.65 -18.70 -14.35
CA THR A 32 -2.72 -17.47 -15.12
C THR A 32 -2.94 -16.28 -14.20
N VAL A 33 -2.07 -15.27 -14.26
CA VAL A 33 -2.18 -14.02 -13.54
C VAL A 33 -2.72 -12.94 -14.49
N LEU A 34 -3.78 -12.24 -14.09
CA LEU A 34 -4.28 -11.05 -14.78
C LEU A 34 -3.78 -9.82 -14.05
N GLU A 35 -3.00 -8.98 -14.73
CA GLU A 35 -2.47 -7.75 -14.19
C GLU A 35 -2.90 -6.55 -15.04
N GLN A 36 -3.48 -5.54 -14.41
CA GLN A 36 -3.97 -4.35 -15.09
C GLN A 36 -2.85 -3.51 -15.70
N GLY A 37 -1.69 -3.43 -15.04
CA GLY A 37 -0.54 -2.66 -15.50
C GLY A 37 0.45 -3.49 -16.32
N HIS A 38 1.66 -2.98 -16.46
CA HIS A 38 2.72 -3.54 -17.27
C HIS A 38 3.87 -4.13 -16.43
N PHE A 39 4.82 -4.80 -17.08
CA PHE A 39 6.11 -5.12 -16.46
C PHE A 39 7.00 -3.88 -16.43
N TRP A 40 7.49 -3.55 -15.23
CA TRP A 40 8.39 -2.42 -15.00
C TRP A 40 9.77 -2.86 -14.49
N ASP A 41 10.09 -4.14 -14.60
CA ASP A 41 11.32 -4.69 -14.07
C ASP A 41 12.55 -4.01 -14.69
N SER A 42 13.54 -3.72 -13.86
CA SER A 42 14.85 -3.20 -14.28
C SER A 42 15.65 -4.18 -15.15
N GLU A 43 15.33 -5.48 -15.16
CA GLU A 43 15.91 -6.44 -16.11
C GLU A 43 15.41 -6.16 -17.53
N ILE A 44 14.16 -5.73 -17.69
CA ILE A 44 13.65 -5.23 -18.98
C ILE A 44 14.37 -3.94 -19.34
N ASN A 45 14.63 -3.05 -18.38
CA ASN A 45 15.46 -1.87 -18.60
C ASN A 45 16.89 -2.24 -19.02
N THR A 46 17.47 -3.29 -18.47
CA THR A 46 18.77 -3.81 -18.89
C THR A 46 18.72 -4.38 -20.31
N ALA A 47 17.65 -5.09 -20.67
CA ALA A 47 17.45 -5.55 -22.05
C ALA A 47 17.27 -4.36 -23.02
N TRP A 48 16.61 -3.29 -22.62
CA TRP A 48 16.45 -2.08 -23.42
C TRP A 48 17.76 -1.29 -23.53
N GLN A 49 18.56 -1.21 -22.46
CA GLN A 49 19.91 -0.66 -22.51
C GLN A 49 20.81 -1.46 -23.46
N ASN A 50 20.71 -2.78 -23.44
CA ASN A 50 21.43 -3.66 -24.39
C ASN A 50 20.96 -3.51 -25.84
N MET A 51 19.73 -3.00 -26.05
CA MET A 51 19.21 -2.62 -27.36
C MET A 51 19.55 -1.17 -27.75
N GLY A 52 20.38 -0.47 -26.97
CA GLY A 52 20.74 0.93 -27.19
C GLY A 52 19.63 1.93 -26.83
N LEU A 53 18.60 1.48 -26.09
CA LEU A 53 17.52 2.33 -25.59
C LEU A 53 17.88 2.79 -24.17
N ASP A 54 18.25 4.05 -24.01
CA ASP A 54 18.41 4.67 -22.71
C ASP A 54 17.04 4.89 -22.07
N VAL A 55 16.86 4.50 -20.81
CA VAL A 55 15.64 4.74 -20.02
C VAL A 55 15.28 6.23 -20.02
N LYS A 56 16.25 7.13 -20.02
CA LYS A 56 16.05 8.57 -20.17
C LYS A 56 15.45 8.94 -21.54
N ASN A 57 15.88 8.27 -22.60
CA ASN A 57 15.36 8.51 -23.94
C ASN A 57 13.95 7.94 -24.12
N TYR A 58 13.59 6.84 -23.47
CA TYR A 58 12.23 6.34 -23.47
C TYR A 58 11.26 7.32 -22.79
N GLN A 59 11.66 7.90 -21.67
CA GLN A 59 10.90 8.96 -21.00
C GLN A 59 10.76 10.24 -21.84
N GLN A 60 11.80 10.59 -22.61
CA GLN A 60 11.79 11.79 -23.47
C GLN A 60 11.05 11.58 -24.80
N THR A 61 11.16 10.39 -25.41
CA THR A 61 10.60 10.13 -26.74
C THR A 61 9.10 9.85 -26.74
N ASN A 62 8.55 9.35 -25.62
CA ASN A 62 7.12 9.07 -25.54
C ASN A 62 6.31 10.19 -24.88
N GLY A 63 6.94 11.28 -24.47
CA GLY A 63 6.25 12.45 -23.88
C GLY A 63 5.48 12.14 -22.59
N ASP A 64 5.76 10.99 -21.99
CA ASP A 64 4.87 10.39 -21.00
C ASP A 64 5.24 10.79 -19.58
N LEU A 65 4.60 11.81 -19.08
CA LEU A 65 4.25 11.93 -17.66
C LEU A 65 3.48 10.69 -17.16
N ASN A 66 3.02 9.84 -18.05
CA ASN A 66 2.29 8.59 -17.82
C ASN A 66 3.13 7.51 -17.12
N TYR A 67 4.45 7.55 -17.17
CA TYR A 67 5.31 6.63 -16.41
C TYR A 67 5.00 6.66 -14.91
N TRP A 68 4.74 7.85 -14.36
CA TRP A 68 4.32 8.06 -12.98
C TRP A 68 2.88 7.64 -12.73
N MET A 69 2.00 7.94 -13.67
CA MET A 69 0.57 7.64 -13.53
C MET A 69 0.27 6.16 -13.74
N ASP A 70 1.12 5.43 -14.44
CA ASP A 70 1.00 3.98 -14.60
C ASP A 70 1.41 3.21 -13.36
N PHE A 71 2.31 3.73 -12.53
CA PHE A 71 2.65 3.16 -11.23
C PHE A 71 1.67 3.51 -10.12
N LEU A 72 0.93 4.60 -10.27
CA LEU A 72 0.01 5.11 -9.27
C LEU A 72 -1.41 5.05 -9.81
N ASN A 73 -2.21 4.13 -9.31
CA ASN A 73 -3.65 4.14 -9.49
C ASN A 73 -4.26 5.01 -8.41
N LEU A 74 -4.63 6.24 -8.77
CA LEU A 74 -5.33 7.14 -7.88
C LEU A 74 -6.82 6.82 -7.95
N ALA A 75 -7.35 6.09 -6.98
CA ALA A 75 -8.77 6.10 -6.71
C ALA A 75 -9.07 7.35 -5.89
N ALA A 76 -9.47 8.43 -6.56
CA ALA A 76 -9.90 9.64 -5.90
C ALA A 76 -11.44 9.68 -5.92
N GLY A 77 -12.05 9.79 -4.75
CA GLY A 77 -13.45 10.14 -4.60
C GLY A 77 -13.58 11.63 -4.26
N VAL A 78 -14.48 12.34 -4.92
CA VAL A 78 -14.91 13.65 -4.46
C VAL A 78 -16.31 13.49 -3.92
N ASP A 79 -16.48 13.71 -2.63
CA ASP A 79 -17.81 13.83 -2.05
C ASP A 79 -18.32 15.26 -2.34
N LEU A 80 -19.23 15.37 -3.28
CA LEU A 80 -19.79 16.63 -3.70
C LEU A 80 -20.62 17.32 -2.61
N LEU A 81 -21.05 16.61 -1.59
CA LEU A 81 -21.84 17.17 -0.49
C LEU A 81 -20.96 17.78 0.61
N SER A 82 -19.82 17.19 0.87
CA SER A 82 -18.86 17.69 1.89
C SER A 82 -17.68 18.45 1.28
N ASN A 83 -17.52 18.48 -0.04
CA ASN A 83 -16.32 18.93 -0.76
C ASN A 83 -15.04 18.20 -0.29
N ALA A 84 -15.17 17.00 0.26
CA ALA A 84 -14.05 16.22 0.74
C ALA A 84 -13.33 15.53 -0.42
N VAL A 85 -12.00 15.47 -0.35
CA VAL A 85 -11.16 14.78 -1.32
C VAL A 85 -10.48 13.60 -0.64
N TYR A 86 -10.74 12.40 -1.19
CA TYR A 86 -10.09 11.17 -0.73
C TYR A 86 -9.19 10.63 -1.83
N ALA A 87 -7.96 10.29 -1.47
CA ALA A 87 -7.02 9.71 -2.40
C ALA A 87 -6.46 8.38 -1.85
N ILE A 88 -6.63 7.31 -2.61
CA ILE A 88 -5.92 6.05 -2.38
C ILE A 88 -4.80 5.95 -3.40
N ILE A 89 -3.57 5.81 -2.91
CA ILE A 89 -2.39 5.67 -3.76
C ILE A 89 -2.02 4.19 -3.80
N SER A 90 -2.01 3.61 -5.00
CA SER A 90 -1.67 2.20 -5.20
C SER A 90 -0.79 2.01 -6.43
N GLY A 91 0.08 1.00 -6.40
CA GLY A 91 0.89 0.62 -7.54
C GLY A 91 0.09 -0.18 -8.56
N ARG A 92 0.27 0.12 -9.85
CA ARG A 92 -0.28 -0.61 -10.98
C ARG A 92 0.85 -1.10 -11.88
N GLY A 93 0.98 -2.40 -11.99
CA GLY A 93 2.05 -3.08 -12.72
C GLY A 93 2.35 -4.43 -12.10
N VAL A 94 3.06 -5.28 -12.82
CA VAL A 94 3.47 -6.59 -12.30
C VAL A 94 4.33 -6.38 -11.05
N GLY A 95 3.88 -6.95 -9.92
CA GLY A 95 4.44 -6.69 -8.60
C GLY A 95 3.62 -5.73 -7.74
N GLY A 96 2.61 -5.05 -8.32
CA GLY A 96 1.68 -4.17 -7.61
C GLY A 96 2.37 -3.09 -6.79
N GLY A 97 1.89 -2.85 -5.56
CA GLY A 97 2.42 -1.85 -4.64
C GLY A 97 3.91 -2.02 -4.30
N SER A 98 4.50 -3.21 -4.50
CA SER A 98 5.92 -3.43 -4.24
C SER A 98 6.83 -2.58 -5.14
N ASN A 99 6.34 -2.13 -6.29
CA ASN A 99 7.09 -1.25 -7.20
C ASN A 99 7.21 0.18 -6.67
N VAL A 100 6.20 0.65 -5.93
CA VAL A 100 6.05 2.06 -5.54
C VAL A 100 6.18 2.32 -4.04
N TYR A 101 6.48 1.31 -3.21
CA TYR A 101 6.70 1.48 -1.78
C TYR A 101 8.19 1.62 -1.42
N SER A 102 8.47 2.08 -0.20
CA SER A 102 9.84 2.35 0.27
C SER A 102 10.69 1.09 0.54
N GLY A 103 10.08 -0.08 0.67
CA GLY A 103 10.78 -1.34 0.94
C GLY A 103 10.66 -1.84 2.39
N VAL A 104 9.98 -1.11 3.25
CA VAL A 104 9.80 -1.43 4.66
C VAL A 104 9.07 -2.77 4.84
N SER A 105 9.61 -3.63 5.71
CA SER A 105 9.14 -5.01 5.90
C SER A 105 8.96 -5.31 7.39
N LEU A 106 7.97 -4.67 8.00
CA LEU A 106 7.66 -4.82 9.41
C LEU A 106 6.60 -5.90 9.63
N ARG A 107 6.78 -6.69 10.68
CA ARG A 107 5.75 -7.60 11.17
C ARG A 107 4.72 -6.82 11.97
N ALA A 108 3.44 -7.13 11.81
CA ALA A 108 2.38 -6.50 12.60
C ALA A 108 2.60 -6.74 14.11
N PRO A 109 2.41 -5.74 14.97
CA PRO A 109 2.52 -5.90 16.42
C PRO A 109 1.50 -6.91 16.97
N SER A 110 1.83 -7.63 18.05
CA SER A 110 0.94 -8.66 18.61
C SER A 110 -0.41 -8.11 19.06
N PHE A 111 -0.43 -6.92 19.64
CA PHE A 111 -1.66 -6.31 20.17
C PHE A 111 -2.76 -6.08 19.12
N VAL A 112 -2.42 -6.00 17.83
CA VAL A 112 -3.44 -5.79 16.79
C VAL A 112 -4.36 -6.99 16.63
N PHE A 113 -3.89 -8.17 17.01
CA PHE A 113 -4.66 -9.42 16.95
C PHE A 113 -5.54 -9.64 18.19
N ASP A 114 -5.29 -8.90 19.28
CA ASP A 114 -6.06 -8.99 20.51
C ASP A 114 -7.42 -8.28 20.39
N ASN A 115 -7.56 -7.42 19.38
CA ASN A 115 -8.76 -6.65 19.13
C ASN A 115 -9.56 -7.25 17.97
N ALA A 116 -10.79 -7.70 18.23
CA ALA A 116 -11.70 -8.20 17.20
C ALA A 116 -11.77 -7.23 15.99
N PRO A 117 -12.00 -7.70 14.77
CA PRO A 117 -12.71 -8.95 14.44
C PRO A 117 -11.83 -10.03 13.80
N TRP A 118 -10.57 -10.18 14.21
CA TRP A 118 -9.73 -11.24 13.69
C TRP A 118 -10.33 -12.61 13.95
N PRO A 119 -10.24 -13.58 13.02
CA PRO A 119 -10.57 -14.96 13.30
C PRO A 119 -9.75 -15.52 14.46
N ALA A 120 -10.36 -16.36 15.29
CA ALA A 120 -9.71 -16.95 16.47
C ALA A 120 -8.45 -17.78 16.14
N SER A 121 -8.32 -18.23 14.89
CA SER A 121 -7.15 -18.97 14.37
C SER A 121 -5.99 -18.08 13.95
N VAL A 122 -6.16 -16.74 13.95
CA VAL A 122 -5.17 -15.78 13.43
C VAL A 122 -4.69 -14.89 14.56
N ASP A 123 -3.47 -15.16 15.02
CA ASP A 123 -2.74 -14.35 15.97
C ASP A 123 -1.28 -14.17 15.53
N ARG A 124 -0.51 -13.40 16.28
CA ARG A 124 0.90 -13.17 15.96
C ARG A 124 1.71 -14.46 15.93
N SER A 125 1.49 -15.38 16.87
CA SER A 125 2.27 -16.60 16.98
C SER A 125 1.99 -17.57 15.83
N SER A 126 0.75 -17.66 15.40
CA SER A 126 0.33 -18.46 14.24
C SER A 126 0.88 -17.93 12.92
N LEU A 127 1.19 -16.62 12.85
CA LEU A 127 1.75 -15.97 11.67
C LEU A 127 3.27 -15.95 11.61
N ASP A 128 3.98 -16.08 12.73
CA ASP A 128 5.44 -15.96 12.75
C ASP A 128 6.18 -16.89 11.78
N PRO A 129 5.81 -18.17 11.58
CA PRO A 129 6.43 -19.02 10.57
C PRO A 129 6.25 -18.51 9.13
N PHE A 130 5.10 -17.90 8.86
CA PHE A 130 4.76 -17.36 7.54
C PHE A 130 5.38 -16.00 7.29
N TYR A 131 5.58 -15.20 8.34
CA TYR A 131 6.44 -14.01 8.27
C TYR A 131 7.86 -14.40 7.86
N THR A 132 8.46 -15.38 8.54
CA THR A 132 9.81 -15.85 8.20
C THR A 132 9.87 -16.34 6.74
N LYS A 133 8.87 -17.11 6.30
CA LYS A 133 8.81 -17.60 4.92
C LYS A 133 8.70 -16.45 3.89
N ALA A 134 7.93 -15.42 4.19
CA ALA A 134 7.81 -14.24 3.33
C ALA A 134 9.08 -13.39 3.34
N GLU A 135 9.72 -13.23 4.50
CA GLU A 135 11.01 -12.54 4.65
C GLU A 135 12.10 -13.22 3.83
N ASP A 136 12.21 -14.54 3.92
CA ASP A 136 13.18 -15.34 3.14
C ASP A 136 12.92 -15.17 1.64
N GLN A 137 11.68 -15.30 1.20
CA GLN A 137 11.32 -15.18 -0.22
C GLN A 137 11.60 -13.78 -0.77
N LEU A 138 11.32 -12.73 -0.01
CA LEU A 138 11.58 -11.34 -0.38
C LEU A 138 13.02 -10.91 -0.12
N ASN A 139 13.84 -11.79 0.49
CA ASN A 139 15.20 -11.49 0.92
C ASN A 139 15.25 -10.19 1.76
N VAL A 140 14.44 -10.18 2.83
CA VAL A 140 14.40 -9.08 3.79
C VAL A 140 15.69 -9.04 4.58
N GLY A 141 16.33 -7.88 4.63
CA GLY A 141 17.53 -7.63 5.44
C GLY A 141 17.26 -6.62 6.54
N GLN A 142 17.88 -6.80 7.70
CA GLN A 142 17.85 -5.81 8.77
C GLN A 142 18.80 -4.67 8.43
N PHE A 143 18.30 -3.45 8.37
CA PHE A 143 19.14 -2.26 8.23
C PHE A 143 19.88 -1.96 9.53
N GLY A 144 21.13 -1.53 9.40
CA GLY A 144 21.89 -0.90 10.46
C GLY A 144 21.98 0.61 10.25
N TRP A 145 22.58 1.32 11.20
CA TRP A 145 22.80 2.78 11.11
C TRP A 145 23.70 3.19 9.92
N GLY A 146 24.49 2.27 9.36
CA GLY A 146 25.27 2.52 8.14
C GLY A 146 24.46 2.46 6.84
N ASP A 147 23.22 1.95 6.88
CA ASP A 147 22.38 1.74 5.70
C ASP A 147 21.32 2.86 5.54
N VAL A 148 21.08 3.64 6.59
CA VAL A 148 20.03 4.67 6.63
C VAL A 148 20.51 5.99 6.04
N GLY A 149 19.54 6.83 5.67
CA GLY A 149 19.84 8.16 5.13
C GLY A 149 20.03 9.22 6.21
N MET A 150 20.50 10.38 5.78
CA MET A 150 20.79 11.49 6.66
C MET A 150 19.52 12.02 7.38
N LYS A 151 18.38 12.07 6.68
CA LYS A 151 17.09 12.45 7.30
C LYS A 151 16.72 11.53 8.45
N ASP A 152 17.05 10.23 8.33
CA ASP A 152 16.79 9.22 9.36
C ASP A 152 17.65 9.50 10.59
N GLY A 153 18.94 9.84 10.37
CA GLY A 153 19.87 10.20 11.44
C GLY A 153 19.45 11.49 12.18
N VAL A 154 19.02 12.52 11.44
CA VAL A 154 18.51 13.76 12.03
C VAL A 154 17.24 13.52 12.85
N PHE A 155 16.31 12.74 12.32
CA PHE A 155 15.09 12.38 13.04
C PHE A 155 15.40 11.63 14.34
N ALA A 156 16.27 10.62 14.26
CA ALA A 156 16.67 9.84 15.43
C ALA A 156 17.43 10.70 16.48
N TRP A 157 18.29 11.61 16.01
CA TRP A 157 18.95 12.56 16.89
C TRP A 157 17.94 13.46 17.60
N ALA A 158 17.00 14.05 16.87
CA ALA A 158 15.96 14.91 17.43
C ALA A 158 15.08 14.15 18.45
N ALA A 159 14.64 12.94 18.11
CA ALA A 159 13.87 12.06 18.98
C ALA A 159 14.62 11.76 20.30
N LYS A 160 15.92 11.48 20.21
CA LYS A 160 16.76 11.22 21.38
C LYS A 160 16.83 12.41 22.34
N GLN A 161 16.76 13.67 21.87
CA GLN A 161 16.78 14.84 22.72
C GLN A 161 15.58 14.91 23.66
N VAL A 162 14.45 14.30 23.25
CA VAL A 162 13.21 14.22 24.05
C VAL A 162 12.99 12.82 24.65
N GLY A 163 14.01 11.97 24.66
CA GLY A 163 13.98 10.67 25.30
C GLY A 163 13.25 9.57 24.51
N VAL A 164 13.01 9.78 23.22
CA VAL A 164 12.29 8.84 22.33
C VAL A 164 13.27 7.99 21.53
N SER A 165 13.03 6.69 21.46
CA SER A 165 13.82 5.74 20.67
C SER A 165 13.36 5.65 19.23
N VAL A 166 14.34 5.56 18.33
CA VAL A 166 14.14 5.33 16.89
C VAL A 166 15.17 4.31 16.42
N ASP A 167 14.74 3.30 15.69
CA ASP A 167 15.61 2.21 15.25
C ASP A 167 15.54 1.98 13.75
N PRO A 168 16.65 1.57 13.11
CA PRO A 168 16.65 1.03 11.76
C PRO A 168 15.73 -0.19 11.67
N HIS A 169 14.98 -0.29 10.58
CA HIS A 169 13.99 -1.35 10.40
C HIS A 169 14.35 -2.31 9.25
N PRO A 170 13.78 -3.52 9.21
CA PRO A 170 14.03 -4.46 8.13
C PRO A 170 13.45 -3.97 6.81
N GLN A 171 14.17 -4.23 5.71
CA GLN A 171 13.80 -3.82 4.36
C GLN A 171 14.13 -4.89 3.31
N ILE A 172 13.45 -4.82 2.16
CA ILE A 172 13.74 -5.64 0.99
C ILE A 172 14.83 -5.03 0.08
N ILE A 173 15.61 -4.09 0.55
CA ILE A 173 16.61 -3.39 -0.24
C ILE A 173 17.98 -4.05 -0.05
N ASN A 174 18.61 -4.43 -1.16
CA ASN A 174 20.00 -4.85 -1.17
C ASN A 174 20.90 -3.62 -1.10
N THR A 175 21.47 -3.34 0.07
CA THR A 175 22.29 -2.16 0.33
C THR A 175 23.59 -2.16 -0.48
N ASN A 176 24.13 -3.32 -0.86
CA ASN A 176 25.35 -3.43 -1.66
C ASN A 176 25.21 -2.82 -3.06
N ILE A 177 24.01 -2.76 -3.61
CA ILE A 177 23.76 -2.21 -4.96
C ILE A 177 22.88 -0.95 -4.93
N CYS A 178 22.33 -0.55 -3.79
CA CYS A 178 21.39 0.56 -3.65
C CYS A 178 21.99 1.89 -4.11
N GLY A 179 23.19 2.24 -3.63
CA GLY A 179 23.84 3.51 -3.94
C GLY A 179 23.13 4.75 -3.39
N GLY A 180 22.15 4.60 -2.51
CA GLY A 180 21.51 5.70 -1.78
C GLY A 180 20.71 6.70 -2.62
N MET A 181 20.22 6.32 -3.81
CA MET A 181 19.57 7.26 -4.74
C MET A 181 18.19 7.77 -4.29
N GLY A 182 17.57 7.17 -3.27
CA GLY A 182 16.25 7.56 -2.76
C GLY A 182 15.09 7.41 -3.74
N TRP A 183 15.19 6.50 -4.71
CA TRP A 183 14.16 6.25 -5.73
C TRP A 183 13.31 5.02 -5.43
N CYS A 184 13.22 4.61 -4.17
CA CYS A 184 12.49 3.39 -3.79
C CYS A 184 11.01 3.45 -4.19
N ASN A 185 10.35 4.60 -4.01
CA ASN A 185 8.94 4.79 -4.36
C ASN A 185 8.70 5.00 -5.87
N ASN A 186 9.77 4.96 -6.68
CA ASN A 186 9.75 5.28 -8.10
C ASN A 186 10.32 4.15 -8.96
N GLY A 187 10.14 2.90 -8.53
CA GLY A 187 10.53 1.73 -9.30
C GLY A 187 11.95 1.23 -9.05
N CYS A 188 12.77 1.91 -8.22
CA CYS A 188 14.14 1.49 -7.90
C CYS A 188 15.03 1.21 -9.12
N LEU A 189 15.41 2.24 -9.86
CA LEU A 189 16.15 2.16 -11.14
C LEU A 189 17.44 1.32 -11.11
N ARG A 190 18.06 1.12 -9.93
CA ARG A 190 19.24 0.24 -9.77
C ARG A 190 18.90 -1.22 -9.52
N GLY A 191 17.63 -1.55 -9.38
CA GLY A 191 17.22 -2.91 -9.09
C GLY A 191 17.59 -3.44 -7.72
N ALA A 192 17.92 -2.55 -6.77
CA ALA A 192 18.27 -2.95 -5.40
C ALA A 192 17.10 -3.47 -4.58
N LYS A 193 15.88 -3.06 -4.93
CA LYS A 193 14.66 -3.46 -4.22
C LYS A 193 14.17 -4.83 -4.70
N ASN A 194 14.01 -5.80 -3.79
CA ASN A 194 13.52 -7.15 -4.02
C ASN A 194 11.98 -7.15 -4.11
N THR A 195 11.44 -6.58 -5.18
CA THR A 195 10.00 -6.45 -5.42
C THR A 195 9.33 -7.80 -5.70
N VAL A 196 8.00 -7.87 -5.58
CA VAL A 196 7.20 -9.09 -5.79
C VAL A 196 7.39 -9.67 -7.19
N ASP A 197 7.47 -8.81 -8.22
CA ASP A 197 7.76 -9.24 -9.60
C ASP A 197 9.08 -9.98 -9.73
N ARG A 198 10.11 -9.53 -9.02
CA ARG A 198 11.46 -10.12 -9.03
C ARG A 198 11.57 -11.39 -8.22
N ARG A 199 10.74 -11.54 -7.18
CA ARG A 199 10.83 -12.64 -6.24
C ARG A 199 9.75 -13.68 -6.46
N TYR A 200 8.49 -13.32 -6.26
CA TYR A 200 7.39 -14.26 -6.39
C TYR A 200 6.99 -14.53 -7.85
N ILE A 201 6.76 -13.48 -8.63
CA ILE A 201 6.24 -13.62 -9.99
C ILE A 201 7.29 -14.23 -10.93
N LYS A 202 8.55 -13.80 -10.86
CA LYS A 202 9.62 -14.35 -11.68
C LYS A 202 9.79 -15.86 -11.45
N GLU A 203 9.75 -16.31 -10.20
CA GLU A 203 9.84 -17.73 -9.86
C GLU A 203 8.59 -18.49 -10.30
N ALA A 204 7.39 -17.92 -10.16
CA ALA A 204 6.17 -18.51 -10.67
C ALA A 204 6.21 -18.68 -12.20
N MET A 205 6.71 -17.67 -12.93
CA MET A 205 6.89 -17.73 -14.39
C MET A 205 7.90 -18.81 -14.79
N ALA A 206 8.97 -19.02 -14.02
CA ALA A 206 9.93 -20.09 -14.26
C ALA A 206 9.29 -21.50 -14.11
N LEU A 207 8.19 -21.60 -13.37
CA LEU A 207 7.37 -22.82 -13.22
C LEU A 207 6.21 -22.89 -14.24
N GLY A 208 6.14 -21.97 -15.21
CA GLY A 208 5.15 -21.98 -16.27
C GLY A 208 3.91 -21.11 -16.04
N THR A 209 3.90 -20.26 -15.00
CA THR A 209 2.83 -19.28 -14.80
C THR A 209 2.80 -18.28 -15.97
N GLU A 210 1.62 -18.07 -16.55
CA GLU A 210 1.36 -17.05 -17.56
C GLU A 210 0.93 -15.74 -16.88
N VAL A 211 1.54 -14.62 -17.24
CA VAL A 211 1.15 -13.28 -16.78
C VAL A 211 0.59 -12.48 -17.95
N VAL A 212 -0.70 -12.17 -17.90
CA VAL A 212 -1.41 -11.37 -18.90
C VAL A 212 -1.47 -9.93 -18.39
N THR A 213 -0.67 -9.06 -18.99
CA THR A 213 -0.62 -7.63 -18.67
C THR A 213 -1.64 -6.81 -19.45
N GLY A 214 -1.95 -5.59 -19.00
CA GLY A 214 -3.01 -4.76 -19.60
C GLY A 214 -4.39 -5.39 -19.47
N ALA A 215 -4.59 -6.29 -18.50
CA ALA A 215 -5.79 -7.08 -18.26
C ALA A 215 -6.51 -6.64 -16.99
N MET A 216 -7.53 -5.84 -17.13
CA MET A 216 -8.34 -5.34 -16.01
C MET A 216 -9.50 -6.29 -15.74
N ALA A 217 -9.45 -7.07 -14.66
CA ALA A 217 -10.55 -7.93 -14.24
C ALA A 217 -11.76 -7.10 -13.79
N VAL A 218 -12.93 -7.51 -14.25
CA VAL A 218 -14.20 -6.80 -14.01
C VAL A 218 -15.04 -7.48 -12.94
N ASP A 219 -15.33 -8.77 -13.17
CA ASP A 219 -16.19 -9.58 -12.33
C ASP A 219 -15.81 -11.06 -12.37
N VAL A 220 -16.42 -11.81 -11.47
CA VAL A 220 -16.36 -13.27 -11.43
C VAL A 220 -17.77 -13.85 -11.43
N ALA A 221 -17.95 -15.00 -12.05
CA ALA A 221 -19.22 -15.71 -12.11
C ALA A 221 -18.98 -17.23 -12.00
N PRO A 222 -19.92 -17.99 -11.42
CA PRO A 222 -19.90 -19.45 -11.51
C PRO A 222 -19.96 -19.90 -12.98
N TYR A 223 -19.20 -20.95 -13.30
CA TYR A 223 -19.19 -21.57 -14.61
C TYR A 223 -19.47 -23.08 -14.51
N SER A 224 -19.84 -23.68 -15.61
CA SER A 224 -20.20 -25.12 -15.65
C SER A 224 -19.08 -26.01 -15.09
N GLY A 225 -19.46 -27.12 -14.47
CA GLY A 225 -18.51 -28.07 -13.89
C GLY A 225 -17.84 -27.60 -12.60
N GLY A 226 -18.45 -26.69 -11.86
CA GLY A 226 -17.92 -26.18 -10.60
C GLY A 226 -16.74 -25.21 -10.76
N LYS A 227 -16.55 -24.69 -11.97
CA LYS A 227 -15.50 -23.72 -12.30
C LYS A 227 -15.98 -22.28 -12.11
N TRP A 228 -15.05 -21.37 -12.27
CA TRP A 228 -15.26 -19.93 -12.25
C TRP A 228 -14.94 -19.31 -13.61
N GLN A 229 -15.70 -18.31 -14.00
CA GLN A 229 -15.40 -17.42 -15.11
C GLN A 229 -14.97 -16.08 -14.56
N VAL A 230 -13.82 -15.60 -15.00
CA VAL A 230 -13.34 -14.22 -14.75
C VAL A 230 -13.49 -13.44 -16.05
N THR A 231 -14.24 -12.34 -16.02
CA THR A 231 -14.31 -11.38 -17.12
C THR A 231 -13.22 -10.33 -16.94
N TYR A 232 -12.47 -10.06 -18.02
CA TYR A 232 -11.47 -9.00 -18.02
C TYR A 232 -11.49 -8.18 -19.32
N ILE A 233 -11.05 -6.94 -19.24
CA ILE A 233 -10.91 -6.03 -20.37
C ILE A 233 -9.44 -5.87 -20.68
N SER A 234 -9.04 -6.17 -21.93
CA SER A 234 -7.70 -5.92 -22.44
C SER A 234 -7.65 -4.61 -23.22
N GLY A 235 -6.50 -3.91 -23.17
CA GLY A 235 -6.32 -2.62 -23.81
C GLY A 235 -7.11 -1.48 -23.13
N ALA A 236 -7.54 -1.68 -21.88
CA ALA A 236 -8.10 -0.62 -21.06
C ALA A 236 -7.06 0.50 -20.98
N SER A 237 -7.49 1.73 -21.34
CA SER A 237 -6.64 2.91 -21.33
C SER A 237 -6.03 3.12 -19.94
N ASN A 238 -4.76 3.52 -19.89
CA ASN A 238 -4.04 3.91 -18.68
C ASN A 238 -4.58 5.21 -18.03
N THR A 239 -5.75 5.68 -18.42
CA THR A 239 -6.35 6.85 -17.79
C THR A 239 -6.83 6.51 -16.37
N PRO A 240 -6.66 7.43 -15.39
CA PRO A 240 -7.13 7.26 -14.01
C PRO A 240 -8.64 7.03 -13.92
N ASN A 241 -9.37 7.50 -14.91
CA ASN A 241 -10.79 7.23 -15.08
C ASN A 241 -10.93 5.88 -15.76
N LEU A 242 -11.24 4.85 -14.97
CA LEU A 242 -11.60 3.50 -15.37
C LEU A 242 -12.61 3.53 -16.54
N THR A 243 -12.13 3.82 -17.73
CA THR A 243 -12.95 3.69 -18.91
C THR A 243 -12.99 2.21 -19.28
N TRP A 244 -14.17 1.63 -19.22
CA TRP A 244 -14.44 0.25 -19.65
C TRP A 244 -14.23 0.06 -21.18
N SER A 245 -13.35 0.88 -21.78
CA SER A 245 -13.02 0.81 -23.20
C SER A 245 -11.92 -0.23 -23.42
N GLY A 246 -12.22 -1.23 -24.20
CA GLY A 246 -11.29 -2.32 -24.53
C GLY A 246 -12.03 -3.57 -24.99
N THR A 247 -11.28 -4.65 -25.24
CA THR A 247 -11.84 -5.92 -25.64
C THR A 247 -12.17 -6.76 -24.42
N SER A 248 -13.43 -7.19 -24.28
CA SER A 248 -13.85 -8.12 -23.24
C SER A 248 -13.36 -9.53 -23.56
N ASN A 249 -12.73 -10.17 -22.59
CA ASN A 249 -12.18 -11.52 -22.64
C ASN A 249 -12.53 -12.28 -21.37
N THR A 250 -12.28 -13.59 -21.34
CA THR A 250 -12.61 -14.45 -20.21
C THR A 250 -11.46 -15.38 -19.84
N VAL A 251 -11.37 -15.72 -18.55
CA VAL A 251 -10.59 -16.85 -18.05
C VAL A 251 -11.54 -17.81 -17.37
N ILE A 252 -11.43 -19.11 -17.70
CA ILE A 252 -12.14 -20.19 -17.02
C ILE A 252 -11.14 -20.94 -16.14
N ALA A 253 -11.41 -21.00 -14.83
CA ALA A 253 -10.50 -21.58 -13.85
C ALA A 253 -11.23 -22.45 -12.82
N ASN A 254 -10.54 -23.41 -12.20
CA ASN A 254 -11.06 -24.19 -11.08
C ASN A 254 -11.06 -23.34 -9.79
N GLN A 255 -10.05 -22.49 -9.64
CA GLN A 255 -9.89 -21.59 -8.49
C GLN A 255 -9.56 -20.17 -8.94
N VAL A 256 -10.09 -19.18 -8.22
CA VAL A 256 -9.85 -17.75 -8.46
C VAL A 256 -9.37 -17.09 -7.17
N PHE A 257 -8.24 -16.40 -7.25
CA PHE A 257 -7.68 -15.58 -6.16
C PHE A 257 -7.80 -14.11 -6.56
N ILE A 258 -8.67 -13.37 -5.90
CA ILE A 258 -8.81 -11.93 -6.08
C ILE A 258 -7.77 -11.25 -5.22
N ALA A 259 -6.78 -10.60 -5.84
CA ALA A 259 -5.64 -9.94 -5.20
C ALA A 259 -5.39 -8.55 -5.80
N ALA A 260 -6.48 -7.83 -6.07
CA ALA A 260 -6.49 -6.56 -6.80
C ALA A 260 -6.30 -5.31 -5.89
N GLY A 261 -5.98 -5.53 -4.61
CA GLY A 261 -5.79 -4.49 -3.59
C GLY A 261 -7.09 -4.04 -2.91
N ALA A 262 -6.96 -3.29 -1.80
CA ALA A 262 -8.07 -2.99 -0.88
C ALA A 262 -9.31 -2.38 -1.55
N VAL A 263 -9.16 -1.62 -2.62
CA VAL A 263 -10.28 -1.00 -3.32
C VAL A 263 -10.87 -1.92 -4.39
N ASN A 264 -9.99 -2.43 -5.26
CA ASN A 264 -10.46 -3.16 -6.44
C ASN A 264 -10.99 -4.56 -6.12
N SER A 265 -10.46 -5.24 -5.09
CA SER A 265 -10.96 -6.55 -4.68
C SER A 265 -12.40 -6.48 -4.17
N ALA A 266 -12.72 -5.50 -3.33
CA ALA A 266 -14.09 -5.25 -2.92
C ALA A 266 -14.98 -4.87 -4.12
N ALA A 267 -14.49 -4.02 -5.01
CA ALA A 267 -15.24 -3.61 -6.20
C ALA A 267 -15.54 -4.78 -7.16
N ILE A 268 -14.60 -5.72 -7.35
CA ILE A 268 -14.83 -6.94 -8.13
C ILE A 268 -15.92 -7.78 -7.47
N LEU A 269 -15.88 -8.01 -6.16
CA LEU A 269 -16.91 -8.75 -5.45
C LEU A 269 -18.28 -8.07 -5.53
N LEU A 270 -18.34 -6.74 -5.34
CA LEU A 270 -19.58 -5.97 -5.45
C LEU A 270 -20.19 -6.06 -6.86
N ARG A 271 -19.39 -5.99 -7.92
CA ARG A 271 -19.88 -6.20 -9.30
C ARG A 271 -20.36 -7.61 -9.54
N SER A 272 -19.71 -8.58 -8.91
CA SER A 272 -20.04 -10.00 -9.02
C SER A 272 -21.28 -10.42 -8.24
N ALA A 273 -21.79 -9.56 -7.34
CA ALA A 273 -22.89 -9.93 -6.44
C ALA A 273 -24.11 -10.49 -7.16
N GLY A 274 -24.46 -9.91 -8.30
CA GLY A 274 -25.59 -10.38 -9.13
C GLY A 274 -25.33 -11.71 -9.86
N ASN A 275 -24.09 -12.14 -9.99
CA ASN A 275 -23.69 -13.40 -10.63
C ASN A 275 -23.64 -14.55 -9.60
N LEU A 276 -23.48 -14.26 -8.33
CA LEU A 276 -23.33 -15.23 -7.25
C LEU A 276 -24.71 -15.63 -6.71
N SER A 277 -24.94 -16.92 -6.50
CA SER A 277 -26.26 -17.48 -6.15
C SER A 277 -26.93 -16.85 -4.91
N ASN A 278 -26.12 -16.38 -3.95
CA ASN A 278 -26.58 -15.74 -2.72
C ASN A 278 -25.95 -14.35 -2.53
N GLY A 279 -25.39 -13.74 -3.58
CA GLY A 279 -24.70 -12.47 -3.52
C GLY A 279 -23.38 -12.51 -2.76
N VAL A 280 -23.01 -11.41 -2.13
CA VAL A 280 -21.80 -11.26 -1.31
C VAL A 280 -22.18 -10.86 0.11
N SER A 281 -21.26 -11.02 1.07
CA SER A 281 -21.48 -10.55 2.44
C SER A 281 -21.84 -9.05 2.44
N SER A 282 -22.75 -8.66 3.31
CA SER A 282 -23.11 -7.26 3.56
C SER A 282 -21.93 -6.41 4.09
N GLN A 283 -20.85 -7.07 4.50
CA GLN A 283 -19.63 -6.42 4.94
C GLN A 283 -18.71 -6.04 3.76
N THR A 284 -19.00 -6.49 2.53
CA THR A 284 -18.16 -6.23 1.36
C THR A 284 -18.08 -4.73 1.07
N GLY A 285 -16.87 -4.22 1.03
CA GLY A 285 -16.59 -2.79 0.83
C GLY A 285 -16.65 -1.95 2.11
N LEU A 286 -17.19 -2.46 3.22
CA LEU A 286 -17.20 -1.75 4.50
C LEU A 286 -15.88 -1.92 5.25
N ASN A 287 -15.67 -1.08 6.26
CA ASN A 287 -14.51 -1.15 7.15
C ASN A 287 -13.16 -0.94 6.42
N LEU A 288 -13.16 -0.15 5.38
CA LEU A 288 -11.91 0.29 4.76
C LEU A 288 -11.15 1.16 5.76
N SER A 289 -9.95 0.76 6.09
CA SER A 289 -9.02 1.50 6.94
C SER A 289 -7.97 2.17 6.08
N ARG A 290 -7.49 3.32 6.52
CA ARG A 290 -6.27 3.96 6.00
C ARG A 290 -5.01 3.47 6.69
N ASN A 291 -5.13 2.57 7.67
CA ASN A 291 -4.04 2.19 8.57
C ASN A 291 -3.48 3.40 9.34
N GLY A 292 -4.35 4.38 9.64
CA GLY A 292 -3.99 5.63 10.32
C GLY A 292 -3.09 6.57 9.53
N ASP A 293 -2.91 6.33 8.23
CA ASP A 293 -2.02 7.15 7.38
C ASP A 293 -2.26 8.65 7.58
N ASN A 294 -1.20 9.35 7.90
CA ASN A 294 -1.09 10.80 7.91
C ASN A 294 0.35 11.22 7.60
N LEU A 295 0.54 12.45 7.21
CA LEU A 295 1.85 13.05 6.96
C LEU A 295 1.99 14.32 7.79
N VAL A 296 2.97 14.34 8.67
CA VAL A 296 3.33 15.53 9.45
C VAL A 296 4.64 16.08 8.92
N ILE A 297 4.70 17.38 8.67
CA ILE A 297 5.87 18.05 8.12
C ILE A 297 6.52 18.92 9.18
N GLY A 298 7.75 18.58 9.51
CA GLY A 298 8.64 19.40 10.31
C GLY A 298 9.58 20.22 9.43
N ILE A 299 9.88 21.44 9.85
CA ILE A 299 10.95 22.27 9.28
C ILE A 299 12.05 22.36 10.32
N LEU A 300 13.22 21.89 9.98
CA LEU A 300 14.40 21.96 10.84
C LEU A 300 14.94 23.41 10.92
N PRO A 301 15.59 23.80 12.02
CA PRO A 301 16.19 25.13 12.15
C PRO A 301 17.30 25.37 11.13
N ASP A 302 17.68 26.63 10.93
CA ASP A 302 18.77 27.01 10.01
C ASP A 302 20.14 26.46 10.45
N SER A 303 20.33 26.24 11.73
CA SER A 303 21.55 25.67 12.30
C SER A 303 21.24 24.38 13.06
N LEU A 304 21.74 23.27 12.57
CA LEU A 304 21.83 22.00 13.29
C LEU A 304 23.25 21.85 13.90
N PRO A 305 23.47 20.89 14.82
CA PRO A 305 24.82 20.54 15.26
C PRO A 305 25.75 20.28 14.07
N SER A 306 27.02 20.67 14.19
CA SER A 306 27.99 20.62 13.08
C SER A 306 28.21 19.23 12.48
N ILE A 307 27.84 18.16 13.20
CA ILE A 307 27.81 16.79 12.66
C ILE A 307 26.86 16.67 11.46
N PHE A 308 25.92 17.59 11.34
CA PHE A 308 24.94 17.65 10.27
C PHE A 308 25.22 18.76 9.26
N ASP A 309 26.41 19.38 9.30
CA ASP A 309 26.83 20.33 8.28
C ASP A 309 26.96 19.65 6.92
N ASN A 310 26.51 20.32 5.87
CA ASN A 310 26.49 19.80 4.50
C ASN A 310 25.56 18.59 4.25
N LEU A 311 24.50 18.47 5.02
CA LEU A 311 23.52 17.39 4.82
C LEU A 311 22.75 17.55 3.53
N ASP A 312 22.65 16.46 2.79
CA ASP A 312 21.60 16.29 1.80
C ASP A 312 20.54 15.32 2.34
N MET A 313 19.43 15.89 2.77
CA MET A 313 18.26 15.12 3.23
C MET A 313 17.67 14.23 2.14
N ASN A 314 18.16 14.37 0.92
CA ASN A 314 17.72 13.62 -0.24
C ASN A 314 18.59 12.41 -0.57
N VAL A 315 19.66 12.15 0.14
CA VAL A 315 20.53 10.98 -0.05
C VAL A 315 20.16 9.88 0.94
N GLY A 316 20.14 8.63 0.47
CA GLY A 316 19.81 7.45 1.25
C GLY A 316 18.49 6.79 0.80
N PRO A 317 18.05 5.72 1.45
CA PRO A 317 16.74 5.10 1.23
C PRO A 317 15.61 6.09 1.51
N VAL A 318 14.44 5.84 0.92
CA VAL A 318 13.25 6.71 1.12
C VAL A 318 12.82 6.70 2.58
N ASP A 319 13.00 5.58 3.25
CA ASP A 319 12.59 5.34 4.61
C ASP A 319 13.58 4.33 5.23
N GLY A 320 14.22 4.66 6.32
CA GLY A 320 15.29 3.85 6.91
C GLY A 320 15.07 3.48 8.37
N VAL A 321 14.26 4.23 9.09
CA VAL A 321 14.05 4.05 10.54
C VAL A 321 12.58 4.14 10.92
N THR A 322 12.21 3.51 12.04
CA THR A 322 10.88 3.60 12.63
C THR A 322 10.97 3.95 14.12
N CYS A 323 10.14 4.88 14.56
CA CYS A 323 9.85 5.11 15.96
C CYS A 323 8.68 4.20 16.37
N PHE A 324 8.96 3.21 17.22
CA PHE A 324 7.98 2.28 17.80
C PHE A 324 7.50 2.68 19.19
N GLU A 325 8.07 3.73 19.76
CA GLU A 325 7.81 4.17 21.13
C GLU A 325 6.31 4.31 21.41
N TYR A 326 5.58 4.89 20.45
CA TYR A 326 4.17 5.22 20.62
C TYR A 326 3.20 4.05 20.39
N LEU A 327 3.71 2.85 20.16
CA LEU A 327 2.91 1.62 20.26
C LEU A 327 2.67 1.22 21.72
N SER A 328 3.55 1.64 22.64
CA SER A 328 3.50 1.29 24.06
C SER A 328 3.30 2.51 24.96
N ASN A 329 3.89 3.66 24.60
CA ASN A 329 3.94 4.87 25.39
C ASN A 329 3.32 6.03 24.59
N PRO A 330 2.00 6.21 24.61
CA PRO A 330 1.35 7.32 23.90
C PRO A 330 1.82 8.67 24.49
N PRO A 331 1.80 9.76 23.69
CA PRO A 331 2.17 11.08 24.17
C PRO A 331 1.31 11.52 25.37
N PRO A 332 1.80 12.43 26.23
CA PRO A 332 1.03 12.98 27.33
C PRO A 332 -0.32 13.54 26.88
N GLY A 333 -1.40 13.18 27.58
CA GLY A 333 -2.76 13.57 27.23
C GLY A 333 -3.50 12.60 26.29
N PHE A 334 -2.80 11.57 25.82
CA PHE A 334 -3.35 10.48 25.02
C PHE A 334 -3.09 9.15 25.72
N GLY A 335 -3.93 8.16 25.59
CA GLY A 335 -3.76 6.91 26.37
C GLY A 335 -4.72 5.77 26.06
N SER A 336 -5.37 5.78 24.90
CA SER A 336 -6.22 4.66 24.47
C SER A 336 -5.51 3.81 23.41
N ASP A 337 -5.97 2.57 23.21
CA ASP A 337 -5.47 1.68 22.15
C ASP A 337 -5.62 2.28 20.74
N TRP A 338 -6.64 3.11 20.54
CA TRP A 338 -6.87 3.86 19.29
C TRP A 338 -5.93 5.04 19.07
N GLN A 339 -4.92 5.22 19.92
CA GLN A 339 -3.91 6.27 19.82
C GLN A 339 -2.51 5.69 19.64
N LYS A 340 -2.42 4.39 19.35
CA LYS A 340 -1.16 3.72 19.02
C LYS A 340 -0.79 3.98 17.57
N PHE A 341 0.47 4.34 17.35
CA PHE A 341 1.00 4.64 16.03
C PHE A 341 2.51 4.43 15.96
N THR A 342 3.04 4.39 14.75
CA THR A 342 4.46 4.49 14.44
C THR A 342 4.74 5.74 13.63
N LEU A 343 5.99 6.24 13.73
CA LEU A 343 6.48 7.35 12.94
C LEU A 343 7.65 6.89 12.08
N GLN A 344 7.65 7.30 10.82
CA GLN A 344 8.72 7.02 9.86
C GLN A 344 9.08 8.30 9.11
N PRO A 345 10.35 8.76 9.16
CA PRO A 345 10.79 9.87 8.33
C PRO A 345 10.88 9.41 6.89
N VAL A 346 9.91 9.83 6.08
CA VAL A 346 9.83 9.45 4.66
C VAL A 346 10.42 10.54 3.77
N ARG A 347 10.90 10.14 2.60
CA ARG A 347 11.25 11.07 1.55
C ARG A 347 10.18 11.07 0.49
N MET A 348 9.61 12.23 0.24
CA MET A 348 8.78 12.46 -0.94
C MET A 348 9.56 13.29 -1.97
N LEU A 349 9.28 13.08 -3.22
CA LEU A 349 9.81 13.99 -4.25
C LEU A 349 9.32 15.42 -3.99
N PRO A 350 10.13 16.44 -4.31
CA PRO A 350 9.78 17.84 -4.04
C PRO A 350 8.40 18.26 -4.54
N MET A 351 7.97 17.78 -5.71
CA MET A 351 6.62 18.05 -6.22
C MET A 351 5.53 17.36 -5.40
N ALA A 352 5.73 16.12 -4.99
CA ALA A 352 4.77 15.42 -4.15
C ALA A 352 4.70 16.06 -2.76
N ALA A 353 5.86 16.47 -2.20
CA ALA A 353 5.92 17.23 -0.96
C ALA A 353 5.16 18.56 -1.09
N ALA A 354 5.34 19.29 -2.19
CA ALA A 354 4.62 20.54 -2.42
C ALA A 354 3.09 20.35 -2.51
N LEU A 355 2.62 19.21 -3.05
CA LEU A 355 1.19 18.88 -3.11
C LEU A 355 0.61 18.50 -1.74
N THR A 356 1.44 18.02 -0.81
CA THR A 356 1.03 17.67 0.55
C THR A 356 1.09 18.85 1.52
N LEU A 357 1.76 19.94 1.12
CA LEU A 357 1.69 21.20 1.85
C LEU A 357 0.29 21.74 1.71
N ASP A 358 -0.37 21.97 2.84
CA ASP A 358 -1.68 22.61 2.81
C ASP A 358 -1.55 24.00 2.19
N PRO A 359 -2.28 24.26 1.10
CA PRO A 359 -2.37 25.62 0.56
C PRO A 359 -2.77 26.67 1.59
N ALA A 360 -3.58 26.32 2.58
CA ALA A 360 -4.03 27.25 3.61
C ALA A 360 -2.98 27.52 4.71
N GLY A 361 -2.17 26.53 5.07
CA GLY A 361 -1.12 26.69 6.10
C GLY A 361 0.14 27.37 5.61
N ALA A 362 0.46 27.24 4.32
CA ALA A 362 1.51 28.02 3.69
C ALA A 362 1.04 29.45 3.34
N ASN A 363 -0.16 29.81 3.75
CA ASN A 363 -0.72 31.12 3.52
C ASN A 363 -0.16 32.16 4.47
N ASN A 364 0.38 33.17 3.84
CA ASN A 364 0.30 34.51 4.38
C ASN A 364 -1.18 34.83 4.70
N SER A 365 -1.41 35.79 5.55
CA SER A 365 -2.67 36.32 6.05
C SER A 365 -3.77 36.63 4.99
N SER A 366 -3.61 36.26 3.73
CA SER A 366 -4.54 36.52 2.60
C SER A 366 -5.24 35.30 2.00
N GLY A 367 -5.00 34.10 2.50
CA GLY A 367 -5.85 32.94 2.17
C GLY A 367 -5.68 32.29 0.78
N ASN A 368 -4.66 32.68 0.02
CA ASN A 368 -4.47 32.16 -1.36
C ASN A 368 -3.07 31.61 -1.55
N MET A 369 -2.86 30.31 -1.28
CA MET A 369 -1.76 29.62 -1.94
C MET A 369 -2.31 29.06 -3.27
N GLU A 370 -1.78 29.56 -4.36
CA GLU A 370 -1.92 28.89 -5.63
C GLU A 370 -1.24 27.50 -5.48
N ALA A 371 -2.01 26.42 -5.58
CA ALA A 371 -1.50 25.06 -5.55
C ALA A 371 -0.44 24.82 -6.65
N PHE A 372 -0.35 25.72 -7.59
CA PHE A 372 0.58 25.75 -8.71
C PHE A 372 1.12 27.17 -8.89
N GLY A 373 2.40 27.29 -9.23
CA GLY A 373 3.00 28.59 -9.54
C GLY A 373 4.27 28.88 -8.76
N LEU A 374 4.51 30.16 -8.48
CA LEU A 374 5.74 30.62 -7.81
C LEU A 374 5.73 30.37 -6.30
N GLY A 375 4.56 30.41 -5.66
CA GLY A 375 4.43 30.22 -4.19
C GLY A 375 5.02 28.90 -3.70
N PRO A 376 4.53 27.74 -4.18
CA PRO A 376 5.12 26.44 -3.83
C PRO A 376 6.60 26.33 -4.18
N LYS A 377 7.06 26.90 -5.29
CA LYS A 377 8.47 26.90 -5.68
C LYS A 377 9.33 27.69 -4.70
N HIS A 378 8.92 28.90 -4.32
CA HIS A 378 9.63 29.70 -3.34
C HIS A 378 9.65 29.02 -1.96
N TYR A 379 8.55 28.39 -1.58
CA TYR A 379 8.47 27.64 -0.33
C TYR A 379 9.44 26.46 -0.33
N MET A 380 9.43 25.63 -1.40
CA MET A 380 10.36 24.53 -1.55
C MET A 380 11.83 24.97 -1.66
N GLN A 381 12.07 26.10 -2.32
CA GLN A 381 13.40 26.70 -2.40
C GLN A 381 13.92 27.12 -1.02
N LYS A 382 13.04 27.66 -0.18
CA LYS A 382 13.39 28.13 1.18
C LYS A 382 13.57 26.98 2.17
N TYR A 383 12.68 25.98 2.12
CA TYR A 383 12.55 24.97 3.17
C TYR A 383 12.88 23.55 2.72
N GLY A 384 12.95 23.26 1.40
CA GLY A 384 13.06 21.91 0.89
C GLY A 384 14.26 21.11 1.38
N THR A 385 15.38 21.76 1.67
CA THR A 385 16.58 21.11 2.25
C THR A 385 16.49 20.84 3.75
N ARG A 386 15.51 21.46 4.43
CA ARG A 386 15.29 21.36 5.89
C ARG A 386 13.95 20.71 6.23
N MET A 387 13.21 20.30 5.21
CA MET A 387 11.90 19.68 5.37
C MET A 387 12.07 18.22 5.80
N LEU A 388 11.56 17.89 6.97
CA LEU A 388 11.48 16.55 7.52
C LEU A 388 10.02 16.07 7.38
N GLN A 389 9.80 15.14 6.48
CA GLN A 389 8.48 14.55 6.23
C GLN A 389 8.36 13.29 7.07
N ILE A 390 7.33 13.21 7.91
CA ILE A 390 7.14 12.11 8.85
C ILE A 390 5.81 11.44 8.56
N GLY A 391 5.89 10.24 8.01
CA GLY A 391 4.75 9.35 7.80
C GLY A 391 4.28 8.76 9.12
N VAL A 392 2.97 8.69 9.26
CA VAL A 392 2.28 8.11 10.41
C VAL A 392 1.54 6.87 9.94
N MET A 393 1.65 5.77 10.66
CA MET A 393 0.73 4.63 10.57
C MET A 393 0.18 4.34 11.96
N GLY A 394 -1.13 4.13 12.07
CA GLY A 394 -1.74 4.02 13.41
C GLY A 394 -3.10 3.33 13.41
N MET A 395 -3.66 3.22 14.59
CA MET A 395 -4.95 2.58 14.84
C MET A 395 -6.08 3.54 14.50
N ASP A 396 -6.59 3.52 13.26
CA ASP A 396 -7.75 4.31 12.85
C ASP A 396 -9.09 3.62 13.15
N GLY A 397 -10.19 4.31 12.85
CA GLY A 397 -11.54 3.82 13.13
C GLY A 397 -12.11 2.85 12.09
N MET A 398 -11.36 2.46 11.06
CA MET A 398 -11.87 1.67 9.93
C MET A 398 -13.16 2.28 9.34
N ASP A 399 -13.17 3.57 9.17
CA ASP A 399 -14.35 4.39 8.88
C ASP A 399 -14.59 4.66 7.39
N GLY A 400 -13.83 3.95 6.54
CA GLY A 400 -13.95 4.03 5.09
C GLY A 400 -14.86 2.99 4.48
N GLN A 401 -15.28 3.26 3.26
CA GLN A 401 -16.14 2.39 2.46
C GLN A 401 -15.71 2.40 0.99
N VAL A 402 -15.72 1.23 0.37
CA VAL A 402 -15.70 1.05 -1.08
C VAL A 402 -17.13 0.78 -1.54
N SER A 403 -17.59 1.53 -2.52
CA SER A 403 -18.87 1.35 -3.20
C SER A 403 -18.68 1.40 -4.71
N LEU A 404 -19.74 1.19 -5.46
CA LEU A 404 -19.74 1.35 -6.91
C LEU A 404 -20.60 2.54 -7.32
N THR A 405 -20.11 3.30 -8.28
CA THR A 405 -20.93 4.26 -9.02
C THR A 405 -21.98 3.55 -9.88
N VAL A 406 -22.94 4.28 -10.43
CA VAL A 406 -23.91 3.73 -11.40
C VAL A 406 -23.22 3.09 -12.61
N ALA A 407 -22.05 3.58 -12.99
CA ALA A 407 -21.24 3.03 -14.08
C ALA A 407 -20.42 1.78 -13.65
N GLY A 408 -20.51 1.32 -12.39
CA GLY A 408 -19.78 0.18 -11.87
C GLY A 408 -18.32 0.47 -11.53
N THR A 409 -17.88 1.74 -11.55
CA THR A 409 -16.53 2.12 -11.14
C THR A 409 -16.43 2.19 -9.61
N PRO A 410 -15.29 1.81 -9.01
CA PRO A 410 -15.12 1.93 -7.57
C PRO A 410 -15.13 3.39 -7.11
N GLN A 411 -15.79 3.63 -5.99
CA GLN A 411 -15.79 4.90 -5.29
C GLN A 411 -15.40 4.63 -3.83
N VAL A 412 -14.53 5.48 -3.30
CA VAL A 412 -14.08 5.42 -1.91
C VAL A 412 -14.63 6.62 -1.16
N ASN A 413 -15.14 6.38 0.03
CA ASN A 413 -15.55 7.41 0.97
C ASN A 413 -14.97 7.11 2.35
N PHE A 414 -14.55 8.15 3.08
CA PHE A 414 -14.12 8.07 4.47
C PHE A 414 -14.92 9.05 5.32
N ASN A 415 -15.36 8.56 6.46
CA ASN A 415 -15.97 9.40 7.49
C ASN A 415 -14.98 9.44 8.67
N ASN A 416 -14.12 10.46 8.71
CA ASN A 416 -13.07 10.57 9.72
C ASN A 416 -13.66 10.51 11.14
N SER A 417 -13.70 9.30 11.70
CA SER A 417 -14.21 9.07 13.04
C SER A 417 -13.34 9.74 14.10
N GLN A 418 -13.89 9.90 15.30
CA GLN A 418 -13.11 10.46 16.40
C GLN A 418 -11.87 9.61 16.72
N ALA A 419 -11.92 8.28 16.51
CA ALA A 419 -10.77 7.41 16.66
C ALA A 419 -9.66 7.77 15.68
N THR A 420 -9.99 7.97 14.41
CA THR A 420 -9.04 8.42 13.37
C THR A 420 -8.46 9.80 13.69
N LEU A 421 -9.30 10.76 14.07
CA LEU A 421 -8.84 12.10 14.42
C LEU A 421 -7.94 12.11 15.66
N ASN A 422 -8.22 11.25 16.64
CA ASN A 422 -7.41 11.13 17.86
C ASN A 422 -6.01 10.56 17.57
N VAL A 423 -5.88 9.54 16.73
CA VAL A 423 -4.54 9.01 16.39
C VAL A 423 -3.71 10.05 15.64
N TRP A 424 -4.33 10.81 14.76
CA TRP A 424 -3.63 11.91 14.06
C TRP A 424 -3.21 13.02 14.99
N ALA A 425 -4.06 13.41 15.95
CA ALA A 425 -3.73 14.41 16.95
C ALA A 425 -2.57 13.93 17.86
N ALA A 426 -2.59 12.67 18.28
CA ALA A 426 -1.52 12.08 19.08
C ALA A 426 -0.19 12.03 18.32
N ALA A 427 -0.22 11.59 17.05
CA ALA A 427 0.97 11.55 16.21
C ALA A 427 1.56 12.96 15.96
N ARG A 428 0.70 13.93 15.71
CA ARG A 428 1.12 15.33 15.55
C ARG A 428 1.76 15.89 16.82
N ALA A 429 1.20 15.59 18.00
CA ALA A 429 1.79 16.00 19.28
C ALA A 429 3.19 15.37 19.48
N ALA A 430 3.36 14.10 19.14
CA ALA A 430 4.64 13.42 19.20
C ALA A 430 5.68 14.03 18.24
N VAL A 431 5.27 14.31 16.99
CA VAL A 431 6.15 14.96 16.01
C VAL A 431 6.51 16.39 16.46
N GLN A 432 5.56 17.11 17.05
CA GLN A 432 5.82 18.45 17.58
C GLN A 432 6.85 18.40 18.72
N ASP A 433 6.77 17.43 19.61
CA ASP A 433 7.77 17.24 20.65
C ASP A 433 9.16 16.95 20.06
N ILE A 434 9.25 16.01 19.12
CA ILE A 434 10.53 15.64 18.47
C ILE A 434 11.11 16.82 17.68
N VAL A 435 10.32 17.48 16.84
CA VAL A 435 10.83 18.51 15.92
C VAL A 435 11.07 19.84 16.64
N VAL A 436 10.14 20.27 17.50
CA VAL A 436 10.25 21.58 18.19
C VAL A 436 11.15 21.48 19.40
N ASN A 437 10.85 20.58 20.35
CA ASN A 437 11.62 20.47 21.59
C ASN A 437 12.94 19.71 21.35
N GLY A 438 12.95 18.71 20.47
CA GLY A 438 14.15 17.93 20.18
C GLY A 438 15.13 18.61 19.22
N ALA A 439 14.65 19.23 18.16
CA ALA A 439 15.50 19.84 17.13
C ALA A 439 15.51 21.37 17.10
N GLY A 440 14.59 22.04 17.82
CA GLY A 440 14.43 23.50 17.75
C GLY A 440 13.79 24.00 16.44
N GLY A 441 13.06 23.12 15.75
CA GLY A 441 12.37 23.40 14.50
C GLY A 441 10.93 23.88 14.68
N GLU A 442 10.14 23.77 13.62
CA GLU A 442 8.71 24.06 13.63
C GLU A 442 7.94 22.93 12.92
N VAL A 443 6.68 22.72 13.28
CA VAL A 443 5.78 21.76 12.63
C VAL A 443 4.72 22.53 11.87
N LEU A 444 4.57 22.19 10.60
CA LEU A 444 3.54 22.80 9.76
C LEU A 444 2.17 22.21 10.08
N PRO A 445 1.11 23.02 9.91
CA PRO A 445 -0.23 22.50 9.98
C PRO A 445 -0.48 21.37 8.98
N THR A 446 -1.21 20.34 9.40
CA THR A 446 -1.52 19.16 8.59
C THR A 446 -2.92 19.27 7.94
N TRP A 447 -3.15 18.49 6.89
CA TRP A 447 -4.40 18.49 6.14
C TRP A 447 -5.64 18.29 7.03
N ASP A 448 -5.56 17.39 7.99
CA ASP A 448 -6.65 17.09 8.91
C ASP A 448 -7.08 18.29 9.79
N GLN A 449 -6.21 19.29 9.95
CA GLN A 449 -6.53 20.50 10.72
C GLN A 449 -7.37 21.50 9.93
N TYR A 450 -7.19 21.56 8.61
CA TYR A 450 -7.89 22.51 7.73
C TYR A 450 -9.03 21.87 6.97
N ARG A 451 -8.90 20.57 6.69
CA ARG A 451 -9.85 19.76 5.95
C ARG A 451 -10.08 18.45 6.68
N PRO A 452 -10.78 18.50 7.82
CA PRO A 452 -10.98 17.32 8.68
C PRO A 452 -11.72 16.18 8.00
N ASN A 453 -12.37 16.45 6.86
CA ASN A 453 -13.07 15.46 6.05
C ASN A 453 -12.23 14.89 4.90
N ASP A 454 -11.07 15.48 4.61
CA ASP A 454 -10.17 14.99 3.57
C ASP A 454 -9.26 13.88 4.12
N GLY A 455 -8.67 13.10 3.22
CA GLY A 455 -7.71 12.09 3.60
C GLY A 455 -7.07 11.37 2.42
N TYR A 456 -5.93 10.80 2.66
CA TYR A 456 -5.27 9.90 1.71
C TYR A 456 -4.86 8.61 2.43
N SER A 457 -4.60 7.55 1.66
CA SER A 457 -3.95 6.35 2.16
C SER A 457 -3.01 5.76 1.12
N ILE A 458 -1.85 5.33 1.60
CA ILE A 458 -0.89 4.51 0.88
C ILE A 458 -0.86 3.07 1.43
N HIS A 459 -1.56 2.84 2.55
CA HIS A 459 -1.67 1.54 3.23
C HIS A 459 -3.14 1.09 3.41
N PRO A 460 -4.02 1.23 2.39
CA PRO A 460 -5.44 0.90 2.56
C PRO A 460 -5.60 -0.61 2.84
N LEU A 461 -6.51 -0.95 3.75
CA LEU A 461 -6.79 -2.34 4.14
C LEU A 461 -8.26 -2.54 4.56
N GLY A 462 -8.73 -3.78 4.72
CA GLY A 462 -9.94 -4.11 5.48
C GLY A 462 -11.26 -4.21 4.73
N SER A 463 -11.37 -3.77 3.49
CA SER A 463 -12.63 -3.74 2.73
C SER A 463 -13.26 -5.12 2.41
N CYS A 464 -12.49 -6.19 2.58
CA CYS A 464 -12.92 -7.59 2.49
C CYS A 464 -12.44 -8.37 3.71
N ARG A 465 -12.50 -7.76 4.91
CA ARG A 465 -11.88 -8.28 6.13
C ARG A 465 -12.24 -9.73 6.41
N MET A 466 -11.25 -10.49 6.93
CA MET A 466 -11.49 -11.85 7.38
C MET A 466 -12.21 -11.88 8.74
N SER A 467 -13.00 -12.93 8.96
CA SER A 467 -13.73 -13.16 10.21
C SER A 467 -14.21 -14.59 10.31
N ASP A 468 -14.68 -14.98 11.49
CA ASP A 468 -15.28 -16.31 11.73
C ASP A 468 -16.72 -16.47 11.20
N SER A 469 -17.31 -15.40 10.66
CA SER A 469 -18.69 -15.46 10.14
C SER A 469 -18.96 -14.46 9.01
N VAL A 470 -19.91 -14.83 8.15
CA VAL A 470 -20.39 -13.97 7.05
C VAL A 470 -21.00 -12.64 7.53
N SER A 471 -21.53 -12.60 8.75
CA SER A 471 -22.14 -11.39 9.31
C SER A 471 -21.12 -10.37 9.80
N SER A 472 -19.88 -10.79 10.08
CA SER A 472 -18.81 -9.93 10.60
C SER A 472 -17.68 -9.69 9.62
N GLY A 473 -17.63 -10.42 8.50
CA GLY A 473 -16.60 -10.21 7.47
C GLY A 473 -16.99 -10.75 6.10
N VAL A 474 -16.03 -10.72 5.20
CA VAL A 474 -16.20 -11.08 3.79
C VAL A 474 -15.55 -12.40 3.46
N VAL A 475 -14.44 -12.71 4.12
CA VAL A 475 -13.68 -13.95 3.91
C VAL A 475 -13.43 -14.67 5.22
N ARG A 476 -13.20 -15.99 5.10
CA ARG A 476 -12.74 -16.85 6.18
C ARG A 476 -11.24 -16.62 6.43
N ASP A 477 -10.67 -17.24 7.44
CA ASP A 477 -9.26 -17.12 7.83
C ASP A 477 -8.23 -17.63 6.80
N ASP A 478 -8.69 -18.38 5.80
CA ASP A 478 -7.91 -18.83 4.63
C ASP A 478 -8.16 -17.99 3.37
N GLY A 479 -8.88 -16.89 3.50
CA GLY A 479 -9.25 -16.02 2.38
C GLY A 479 -10.45 -16.49 1.54
N ALA A 480 -11.06 -17.65 1.84
CA ALA A 480 -12.24 -18.15 1.13
C ALA A 480 -13.43 -17.21 1.31
N VAL A 481 -14.07 -16.82 0.22
CA VAL A 481 -15.20 -15.87 0.24
C VAL A 481 -16.42 -16.51 0.87
N TRP A 482 -16.99 -15.87 1.90
CA TRP A 482 -18.22 -16.30 2.54
C TRP A 482 -19.41 -16.30 1.58
N ASN A 483 -20.18 -17.40 1.62
CA ASN A 483 -21.46 -17.48 0.94
C ASN A 483 -22.58 -17.11 1.92
N PRO A 484 -23.37 -16.04 1.70
CA PRO A 484 -24.47 -15.67 2.57
C PRO A 484 -25.54 -16.75 2.75
N GLY A 485 -25.63 -17.70 1.82
CA GLY A 485 -26.51 -18.88 1.94
C GLY A 485 -25.96 -20.00 2.81
N GLY A 486 -24.74 -19.87 3.32
CA GLY A 486 -24.05 -20.83 4.19
C GLY A 486 -22.73 -21.34 3.62
N GLY A 487 -21.73 -21.49 4.48
CA GLY A 487 -20.37 -21.89 4.11
C GLY A 487 -19.62 -20.84 3.29
N VAL A 488 -18.79 -21.28 2.36
CA VAL A 488 -17.99 -20.43 1.48
C VAL A 488 -18.27 -20.76 0.01
N TYR A 489 -17.93 -19.85 -0.88
CA TYR A 489 -17.88 -20.13 -2.32
C TYR A 489 -16.62 -20.94 -2.62
N ASN A 490 -16.77 -22.24 -2.91
CA ASN A 490 -15.64 -23.14 -3.16
C ASN A 490 -14.80 -22.66 -4.33
N GLY A 491 -13.49 -22.53 -4.11
CA GLY A 491 -12.54 -22.09 -5.14
C GLY A 491 -12.53 -20.59 -5.42
N LEU A 492 -13.22 -19.77 -4.62
CA LEU A 492 -13.17 -18.31 -4.72
C LEU A 492 -12.54 -17.72 -3.45
N TYR A 493 -11.45 -16.98 -3.62
CA TYR A 493 -10.64 -16.43 -2.54
C TYR A 493 -10.36 -14.94 -2.76
N VAL A 494 -10.15 -14.20 -1.65
CA VAL A 494 -9.51 -12.87 -1.68
C VAL A 494 -8.18 -12.98 -0.96
N MET A 495 -7.12 -12.41 -1.56
CA MET A 495 -5.77 -12.61 -1.06
C MET A 495 -4.91 -11.35 -1.24
N ASP A 496 -5.26 -10.28 -0.51
CA ASP A 496 -4.51 -9.02 -0.48
C ASP A 496 -4.78 -8.24 0.82
N CYS A 497 -4.38 -6.97 0.87
CA CYS A 497 -4.58 -6.13 2.05
C CYS A 497 -6.05 -5.90 2.45
N SER A 498 -7.01 -6.16 1.56
CA SER A 498 -8.44 -6.06 1.88
C SER A 498 -8.89 -7.04 2.95
N ILE A 499 -8.19 -8.18 3.12
CA ILE A 499 -8.57 -9.21 4.09
C ILE A 499 -8.12 -8.90 5.53
N ILE A 500 -7.25 -7.92 5.73
CA ILE A 500 -6.75 -7.52 7.06
C ILE A 500 -7.92 -6.97 7.89
N SER A 501 -8.07 -7.49 9.11
CA SER A 501 -9.29 -7.29 9.89
C SER A 501 -9.30 -6.04 10.76
N SER A 502 -8.13 -5.46 11.04
CA SER A 502 -7.97 -4.23 11.83
C SER A 502 -6.82 -3.38 11.29
N PRO A 503 -6.72 -2.09 11.64
CA PRO A 503 -5.48 -1.33 11.45
C PRO A 503 -4.32 -2.05 12.13
N ILE A 504 -3.14 -1.97 11.55
CA ILE A 504 -1.96 -2.69 12.06
C ILE A 504 -0.81 -1.78 12.51
N ALA A 505 -0.97 -0.47 12.36
CA ALA A 505 -0.03 0.57 12.78
C ALA A 505 1.41 0.44 12.23
N VAL A 506 1.61 -0.39 11.20
CA VAL A 506 2.87 -0.58 10.46
C VAL A 506 2.57 -0.78 8.98
N ASN A 507 3.61 -0.78 8.14
CA ASN A 507 3.47 -1.01 6.70
C ASN A 507 2.83 -2.37 6.40
N THR A 508 1.92 -2.42 5.43
CA THR A 508 1.05 -3.58 5.17
C THR A 508 1.69 -4.70 4.34
N SER A 509 2.82 -4.44 3.68
CA SER A 509 3.46 -5.31 2.70
C SER A 509 3.75 -6.73 3.22
N LEU A 510 4.54 -6.82 4.30
CA LEU A 510 4.93 -8.11 4.88
C LEU A 510 3.75 -8.82 5.56
N PRO A 511 2.86 -8.15 6.32
CA PRO A 511 1.64 -8.77 6.84
C PRO A 511 0.75 -9.42 5.78
N VAL A 512 0.55 -8.76 4.63
CA VAL A 512 -0.21 -9.34 3.50
C VAL A 512 0.47 -10.60 2.97
N ALA A 513 1.79 -10.56 2.77
CA ALA A 513 2.53 -11.71 2.29
C ALA A 513 2.45 -12.90 3.27
N ALA A 514 2.58 -12.64 4.58
CA ALA A 514 2.49 -13.67 5.62
C ALA A 514 1.08 -14.30 5.71
N LEU A 515 0.02 -13.48 5.64
CA LEU A 515 -1.35 -13.97 5.61
C LEU A 515 -1.61 -14.83 4.36
N ALA A 516 -1.12 -14.42 3.20
CA ALA A 516 -1.21 -15.21 1.98
C ALA A 516 -0.42 -16.52 2.08
N GLU A 517 0.81 -16.51 2.61
CA GLU A 517 1.60 -17.73 2.82
C GLU A 517 0.90 -18.71 3.78
N ARG A 518 0.24 -18.20 4.83
CA ARG A 518 -0.56 -19.01 5.76
C ARG A 518 -1.74 -19.65 5.04
N ALA A 519 -2.54 -18.87 4.34
CA ALA A 519 -3.71 -19.33 3.61
C ALA A 519 -3.34 -20.38 2.56
N LEU A 520 -2.33 -20.10 1.72
CA LEU A 520 -1.88 -21.01 0.68
C LEU A 520 -1.28 -22.31 1.24
N SER A 521 -0.71 -22.29 2.44
CA SER A 521 -0.21 -23.54 3.06
C SER A 521 -1.35 -24.52 3.36
N SER A 522 -2.52 -24.04 3.77
CA SER A 522 -3.70 -24.88 4.01
C SER A 522 -4.43 -25.26 2.72
N ILE A 523 -4.54 -24.35 1.76
CA ILE A 523 -5.20 -24.61 0.46
C ILE A 523 -4.45 -25.68 -0.33
N VAL A 524 -3.11 -25.60 -0.40
CA VAL A 524 -2.27 -26.55 -1.12
C VAL A 524 -2.23 -27.91 -0.44
N SER A 525 -2.25 -27.96 0.90
CA SER A 525 -2.19 -29.24 1.65
C SER A 525 -3.53 -29.97 1.75
N GLY A 526 -4.63 -29.27 1.53
CA GLY A 526 -6.01 -29.82 1.63
C GLY A 526 -6.62 -30.23 0.30
N GLY A 527 -5.87 -30.09 -0.83
CA GLY A 527 -6.31 -30.40 -2.19
C GLY A 527 -5.95 -31.84 -2.66
#